data_2cd7abd3cca28216291f6d8eab61cee2
#
_entry.id   2cd7abd3cca28216291f6d8eab61cee2
#
_cell.length_a   1.000
_cell.length_b   1.000
_cell.length_c   1.000
_cell.angle_alpha   90.00
_cell.angle_beta   90.00
_cell.angle_gamma   90.00
#
_symmetry.space_group_name_H-M   'P 1'
#
loop_
_entity.id
_entity.type
_entity.pdbx_description
1 polymer ?
#
loop_
_entity_poly.entity_id
_entity_poly.type
_entity_poly.pdbx_seq_one_letter_code
_entity_poly.pdbx_strand_id
1 'polypeptide(L)'
;DMLVNLPYVATAGQVFDYQAPGARTLPRVGYSNLVMGVGERSVSRVIHDHFGGEARFPHFSAAMLAAADKAGSAAYTLADVLHPRDWTLLGFLCDPRTGLGRFHDFRISNLQLMMMLVDACRSMGIDRILALPDVAERVRCYHEHESRAIEQLRRCAYMQGDVVVLDLRNEKTIYAANRFLVYALFPNATMSLHIMWGREKANTVFALGRSIFNTTSRVDIGSLCTRYGGGGHEYAGTCQIGNDWANQRLDEVLARIEQESRRTTAPAAPADAAV
;
A
#
# COMPACT_ATOMS: atom_id res chain seq x y z
N ASP A 1 -9.06 6.83 1.05
CA ASP A 1 -8.94 7.96 0.12
C ASP A 1 -10.20 8.82 0.20
N MET A 2 -10.05 10.04 0.71
CA MET A 2 -11.15 10.96 0.98
C MET A 2 -11.94 11.30 -0.30
N LEU A 3 -11.29 11.42 -1.44
CA LEU A 3 -11.95 11.79 -2.71
C LEU A 3 -13.00 10.77 -3.15
N VAL A 4 -12.74 9.48 -2.95
CA VAL A 4 -13.69 8.40 -3.28
C VAL A 4 -14.86 8.36 -2.30
N ASN A 5 -14.64 8.77 -1.06
CA ASN A 5 -15.62 8.71 0.03
C ASN A 5 -16.36 10.04 0.26
N LEU A 6 -16.08 11.09 -0.51
CA LEU A 6 -16.71 12.41 -0.38
C LEU A 6 -18.25 12.35 -0.24
N PRO A 7 -18.98 11.52 -1.01
CA PRO A 7 -20.44 11.44 -0.86
C PRO A 7 -20.91 10.99 0.53
N TYR A 8 -20.05 10.25 1.26
CA TYR A 8 -20.39 9.72 2.58
C TYR A 8 -19.93 10.63 3.73
N VAL A 9 -19.02 11.56 3.48
CA VAL A 9 -18.49 12.47 4.50
C VAL A 9 -19.60 13.32 5.11
N ALA A 10 -20.53 13.81 4.30
CA ALA A 10 -21.64 14.65 4.76
C ALA A 10 -22.62 13.93 5.69
N THR A 11 -22.70 12.60 5.64
CA THR A 11 -23.63 11.77 6.43
C THR A 11 -22.96 11.12 7.64
N ALA A 12 -21.62 11.15 7.72
CA ALA A 12 -20.87 10.63 8.85
C ALA A 12 -20.92 11.58 10.04
N GLY A 13 -20.91 11.04 11.26
CA GLY A 13 -20.84 11.87 12.48
C GLY A 13 -19.50 12.60 12.59
N GLN A 14 -18.40 11.91 12.32
CA GLN A 14 -17.05 12.46 12.30
C GLN A 14 -16.16 11.65 11.33
N VAL A 15 -15.29 12.34 10.62
CA VAL A 15 -14.36 11.75 9.66
C VAL A 15 -12.94 12.18 10.00
N PHE A 16 -12.02 11.24 10.00
CA PHE A 16 -10.60 11.47 10.20
C PHE A 16 -9.82 11.09 8.94
N ASP A 17 -8.95 11.98 8.52
CA ASP A 17 -8.03 11.71 7.42
C ASP A 17 -6.71 12.42 7.65
N TYR A 18 -5.68 12.10 6.88
CA TYR A 18 -4.38 12.75 6.98
C TYR A 18 -3.80 13.05 5.61
N GLN A 19 -2.97 14.08 5.57
CA GLN A 19 -2.17 14.43 4.44
C GLN A 19 -0.70 14.19 4.79
N ALA A 20 -0.08 13.21 4.15
CA ALA A 20 1.33 12.91 4.36
C ALA A 20 2.23 14.11 4.03
N PRO A 21 3.40 14.24 4.68
CA PRO A 21 4.38 15.28 4.35
C PRO A 21 4.75 15.24 2.86
N GLY A 22 4.65 16.40 2.18
CA GLY A 22 4.98 16.53 0.76
C GLY A 22 3.91 16.03 -0.23
N ALA A 23 2.77 15.53 0.25
CA ALA A 23 1.65 15.18 -0.61
C ALA A 23 1.02 16.43 -1.24
N ARG A 24 0.43 16.28 -2.43
CA ARG A 24 -0.31 17.35 -3.11
C ARG A 24 -1.42 17.86 -2.23
N THR A 25 -1.53 19.18 -2.06
CA THR A 25 -2.60 19.80 -1.27
C THR A 25 -3.94 19.44 -1.91
N LEU A 26 -4.75 18.68 -1.18
CA LEU A 26 -6.14 18.41 -1.56
C LEU A 26 -6.94 19.71 -1.48
N PRO A 27 -7.95 19.93 -2.35
CA PRO A 27 -8.86 21.05 -2.20
C PRO A 27 -9.43 21.03 -0.79
N ARG A 28 -9.43 22.17 -0.09
CA ARG A 28 -10.08 22.31 1.21
C ARG A 28 -11.58 22.12 1.01
N VAL A 29 -12.07 20.94 1.26
CA VAL A 29 -13.51 20.67 1.32
C VAL A 29 -13.95 21.05 2.71
N GLY A 30 -14.76 22.07 2.82
CA GLY A 30 -15.21 22.64 4.10
C GLY A 30 -16.28 21.79 4.78
N TYR A 31 -15.96 20.54 5.11
CA TYR A 31 -16.84 19.73 5.95
C TYR A 31 -16.51 19.96 7.43
N SER A 32 -17.51 20.40 8.19
CA SER A 32 -17.35 20.70 9.63
C SER A 32 -17.06 19.46 10.50
N ASN A 33 -17.36 18.27 9.99
CA ASN A 33 -17.15 16.98 10.64
C ASN A 33 -15.83 16.29 10.22
N LEU A 34 -14.99 16.94 9.39
CA LEU A 34 -13.72 16.40 8.95
C LEU A 34 -12.57 16.92 9.83
N VAL A 35 -11.83 16.02 10.44
CA VAL A 35 -10.57 16.28 11.13
C VAL A 35 -9.42 15.85 10.22
N MET A 36 -8.69 16.83 9.70
CA MET A 36 -7.57 16.62 8.80
C MET A 36 -6.23 16.83 9.52
N GLY A 37 -5.41 15.80 9.61
CA GLY A 37 -4.03 15.90 10.07
C GLY A 37 -3.10 16.28 8.92
N VAL A 38 -2.61 17.52 8.92
CA VAL A 38 -1.65 17.99 7.90
C VAL A 38 -0.22 17.71 8.36
N GLY A 39 0.54 17.01 7.54
CA GLY A 39 1.91 16.61 7.88
C GLY A 39 1.98 15.36 8.77
N GLU A 40 0.84 14.75 9.06
CA GLU A 40 0.78 13.53 9.85
C GLU A 40 1.15 12.28 9.01
N ARG A 41 1.55 11.22 9.71
CA ARG A 41 2.01 9.98 9.08
C ARG A 41 0.94 8.90 9.00
N SER A 42 -0.11 9.03 9.79
CA SER A 42 -1.22 8.07 9.79
C SER A 42 -2.51 8.68 10.32
N VAL A 43 -3.65 8.13 9.91
CA VAL A 43 -4.96 8.48 10.50
C VAL A 43 -5.03 8.08 11.98
N SER A 44 -4.32 7.03 12.39
CA SER A 44 -4.25 6.60 13.80
C SER A 44 -3.62 7.68 14.68
N ARG A 45 -2.60 8.39 14.17
CA ARG A 45 -1.99 9.54 14.85
C ARG A 45 -2.99 10.68 15.00
N VAL A 46 -3.69 11.02 13.93
CA VAL A 46 -4.71 12.08 13.93
C VAL A 46 -5.78 11.80 14.98
N ILE A 47 -6.29 10.57 15.02
CA ILE A 47 -7.31 10.16 16.00
C ILE A 47 -6.76 10.23 17.43
N HIS A 48 -5.58 9.65 17.67
CA HIS A 48 -4.96 9.66 18.99
C HIS A 48 -4.80 11.08 19.53
N ASP A 49 -4.25 12.00 18.73
CA ASP A 49 -3.95 13.35 19.16
C ASP A 49 -5.22 14.21 19.28
N HIS A 50 -6.21 14.00 18.39
CA HIS A 50 -7.53 14.66 18.46
C HIS A 50 -8.24 14.37 19.78
N PHE A 51 -8.18 13.14 20.28
CA PHE A 51 -8.83 12.75 21.54
C PHE A 51 -7.96 12.97 22.78
N GLY A 52 -6.87 13.73 22.70
CA GLY A 52 -6.06 14.19 23.83
C GLY A 52 -4.73 13.47 24.01
N GLY A 53 -4.33 12.65 23.07
CA GLY A 53 -3.00 12.06 23.00
C GLY A 53 -2.59 11.27 24.25
N GLU A 54 -1.31 11.35 24.58
CA GLU A 54 -0.72 10.63 25.71
C GLU A 54 -1.36 11.02 27.06
N ALA A 55 -1.81 12.28 27.22
CA ALA A 55 -2.47 12.72 28.44
C ALA A 55 -3.79 12.00 28.71
N ARG A 56 -4.52 11.61 27.67
CA ARG A 56 -5.79 10.88 27.76
C ARG A 56 -5.60 9.38 27.72
N PHE A 57 -4.54 8.93 27.03
CA PHE A 57 -4.24 7.52 26.79
C PHE A 57 -2.83 7.14 27.28
N PRO A 58 -2.52 7.32 28.58
CA PRO A 58 -1.17 7.12 29.11
C PRO A 58 -0.66 5.67 29.00
N HIS A 59 -1.54 4.71 28.81
CA HIS A 59 -1.21 3.31 28.64
C HIS A 59 -1.24 2.82 27.18
N PHE A 60 -1.47 3.75 26.24
CA PHE A 60 -1.45 3.39 24.84
C PHE A 60 -0.02 3.09 24.36
N SER A 61 0.15 2.03 23.60
CA SER A 61 1.48 1.63 23.14
C SER A 61 2.06 2.63 22.13
N ALA A 62 3.05 3.40 22.55
CA ALA A 62 3.79 4.31 21.66
C ALA A 62 4.45 3.54 20.49
N ALA A 63 4.91 2.30 20.73
CA ALA A 63 5.48 1.44 19.69
C ALA A 63 4.43 1.01 18.65
N MET A 64 3.19 0.73 19.08
CA MET A 64 2.08 0.42 18.16
C MET A 64 1.72 1.64 17.31
N LEU A 65 1.65 2.83 17.92
CA LEU A 65 1.35 4.07 17.21
C LEU A 65 2.46 4.41 16.19
N ALA A 66 3.73 4.24 16.56
CA ALA A 66 4.87 4.41 15.66
C ALA A 66 4.83 3.41 14.49
N ALA A 67 4.39 2.17 14.73
CA ALA A 67 4.21 1.18 13.66
C ALA A 67 3.03 1.55 12.73
N ALA A 68 1.95 2.09 13.27
CA ALA A 68 0.84 2.61 12.47
C ALA A 68 1.28 3.80 11.59
N ASP A 69 2.10 4.71 12.14
CA ASP A 69 2.71 5.81 11.38
C ASP A 69 3.62 5.29 10.26
N LYS A 70 4.46 4.29 10.56
CA LYS A 70 5.31 3.63 9.57
C LYS A 70 4.49 2.99 8.45
N ALA A 71 3.40 2.30 8.79
CA ALA A 71 2.51 1.67 7.82
C ALA A 71 1.74 2.69 6.97
N GLY A 72 1.22 3.75 7.58
CA GLY A 72 0.47 4.81 6.91
C GLY A 72 1.33 5.60 5.92
N SER A 73 2.55 5.94 6.32
CA SER A 73 3.50 6.69 5.48
C SER A 73 4.38 5.81 4.58
N ALA A 74 4.27 4.48 4.68
CA ALA A 74 5.16 3.51 4.04
C ALA A 74 6.66 3.74 4.33
N ALA A 75 6.99 4.31 5.49
CA ALA A 75 8.36 4.66 5.90
C ALA A 75 9.13 3.43 6.43
N TYR A 76 9.11 2.34 5.67
CA TYR A 76 9.83 1.13 5.99
C TYR A 76 11.29 1.20 5.55
N THR A 77 12.18 0.70 6.39
CA THR A 77 13.58 0.44 6.02
C THR A 77 13.70 -0.85 5.22
N LEU A 78 14.85 -1.05 4.56
CA LEU A 78 15.15 -2.31 3.88
C LEU A 78 15.11 -3.50 4.86
N ALA A 79 15.59 -3.31 6.09
CA ALA A 79 15.53 -4.33 7.13
C ALA A 79 14.09 -4.66 7.54
N ASP A 80 13.20 -3.66 7.65
CA ASP A 80 11.77 -3.89 7.91
C ASP A 80 11.11 -4.74 6.82
N VAL A 81 11.52 -4.55 5.57
CA VAL A 81 10.95 -5.27 4.42
C VAL A 81 11.50 -6.69 4.32
N LEU A 82 12.81 -6.87 4.50
CA LEU A 82 13.47 -8.16 4.36
C LEU A 82 13.31 -9.05 5.60
N HIS A 83 13.27 -8.46 6.79
CA HIS A 83 13.22 -9.17 8.07
C HIS A 83 12.22 -8.52 9.03
N PRO A 84 10.92 -8.51 8.68
CA PRO A 84 9.91 -7.84 9.50
C PRO A 84 9.82 -8.50 10.88
N ARG A 85 9.70 -7.68 11.93
CA ARG A 85 9.57 -8.11 13.32
C ARG A 85 8.48 -7.31 14.02
N ASP A 86 8.05 -7.81 15.15
CA ASP A 86 7.17 -7.12 16.08
C ASP A 86 5.92 -6.50 15.40
N TRP A 87 5.63 -5.27 15.67
CA TRP A 87 4.50 -4.54 15.09
C TRP A 87 4.57 -4.43 13.57
N THR A 88 5.77 -4.37 12.98
CA THR A 88 5.95 -4.35 11.52
C THR A 88 5.51 -5.67 10.89
N LEU A 89 5.89 -6.80 11.50
CA LEU A 89 5.42 -8.11 11.07
C LEU A 89 3.90 -8.22 11.19
N LEU A 90 3.33 -7.86 12.36
CA LEU A 90 1.89 -7.86 12.55
C LEU A 90 1.19 -6.99 11.49
N GLY A 91 1.71 -5.80 11.20
CA GLY A 91 1.19 -4.92 10.15
C GLY A 91 1.16 -5.58 8.77
N PHE A 92 2.22 -6.31 8.40
CA PHE A 92 2.23 -7.06 7.13
C PHE A 92 1.27 -8.26 7.14
N LEU A 93 1.09 -8.94 8.27
CA LEU A 93 0.09 -10.02 8.36
C LEU A 93 -1.34 -9.48 8.20
N CYS A 94 -1.60 -8.26 8.68
CA CYS A 94 -2.89 -7.60 8.56
C CYS A 94 -3.14 -6.94 7.20
N ASP A 95 -2.09 -6.66 6.40
CA ASP A 95 -2.24 -6.04 5.09
C ASP A 95 -2.82 -7.06 4.08
N PRO A 96 -4.02 -6.83 3.50
CA PRO A 96 -4.61 -7.74 2.51
C PRO A 96 -3.69 -7.98 1.30
N ARG A 97 -2.83 -7.02 0.98
CA ARG A 97 -1.89 -7.08 -0.16
C ARG A 97 -0.74 -8.06 0.05
N THR A 98 -0.47 -8.45 1.29
CA THR A 98 0.44 -9.56 1.61
C THR A 98 -0.07 -10.88 1.05
N GLY A 99 -1.38 -11.02 0.91
CA GLY A 99 -2.00 -12.14 0.23
C GLY A 99 -2.25 -13.37 1.09
N LEU A 100 -2.11 -13.29 2.40
CA LEU A 100 -2.46 -14.38 3.32
C LEU A 100 -3.93 -14.79 3.20
N GLY A 101 -4.82 -13.86 2.84
CA GLY A 101 -6.24 -14.15 2.62
C GLY A 101 -6.54 -15.08 1.43
N ARG A 102 -5.55 -15.43 0.60
CA ARG A 102 -5.69 -16.43 -0.45
C ARG A 102 -5.69 -17.86 0.07
N PHE A 103 -5.17 -18.05 1.30
CA PHE A 103 -5.06 -19.36 1.94
C PHE A 103 -6.22 -19.52 2.91
N HIS A 104 -7.03 -20.56 2.73
CA HIS A 104 -8.28 -20.79 3.45
C HIS A 104 -8.17 -21.84 4.55
N ASP A 105 -6.98 -22.41 4.74
CA ASP A 105 -6.73 -23.51 5.70
C ASP A 105 -6.49 -23.01 7.13
N PHE A 106 -6.67 -21.72 7.38
CA PHE A 106 -6.54 -21.12 8.70
C PHE A 106 -7.75 -21.46 9.59
N ARG A 107 -7.48 -21.67 10.87
CA ARG A 107 -8.48 -22.03 11.88
C ARG A 107 -9.62 -21.01 12.00
N ILE A 108 -9.32 -19.73 11.85
CA ILE A 108 -10.32 -18.64 11.81
C ILE A 108 -10.14 -17.81 10.55
N SER A 109 -11.22 -17.18 10.11
CA SER A 109 -11.17 -16.25 8.96
C SER A 109 -10.33 -15.00 9.25
N ASN A 110 -9.89 -14.30 8.20
CA ASN A 110 -9.19 -13.03 8.38
C ASN A 110 -10.04 -11.97 9.08
N LEU A 111 -11.35 -11.94 8.84
CA LEU A 111 -12.24 -11.02 9.54
C LEU A 111 -12.26 -11.31 11.04
N GLN A 112 -12.39 -12.59 11.44
CA GLN A 112 -12.34 -12.99 12.84
C GLN A 112 -11.00 -12.65 13.49
N LEU A 113 -9.87 -12.86 12.75
CA LEU A 113 -8.55 -12.45 13.20
C LEU A 113 -8.48 -10.94 13.46
N MET A 114 -8.95 -10.11 12.51
CA MET A 114 -8.94 -8.65 12.68
C MET A 114 -9.75 -8.21 13.90
N MET A 115 -10.94 -8.78 14.10
CA MET A 115 -11.78 -8.49 15.28
C MET A 115 -11.07 -8.87 16.59
N MET A 116 -10.46 -10.05 16.64
CA MET A 116 -9.66 -10.48 17.80
C MET A 116 -8.47 -9.55 18.07
N LEU A 117 -7.78 -9.10 17.01
CA LEU A 117 -6.62 -8.21 17.14
C LEU A 117 -7.01 -6.82 17.66
N VAL A 118 -8.21 -6.32 17.35
CA VAL A 118 -8.71 -5.05 17.91
C VAL A 118 -8.72 -5.12 19.45
N ASP A 119 -9.19 -6.24 20.03
CA ASP A 119 -9.22 -6.42 21.47
C ASP A 119 -7.82 -6.72 22.05
N ALA A 120 -7.04 -7.57 21.37
CA ALA A 120 -5.69 -7.91 21.80
C ALA A 120 -4.76 -6.69 21.85
N CYS A 121 -4.80 -5.80 20.85
CA CYS A 121 -3.99 -4.59 20.79
C CYS A 121 -4.29 -3.58 21.90
N ARG A 122 -5.48 -3.67 22.53
CA ARG A 122 -5.84 -2.80 23.66
C ARG A 122 -5.12 -3.16 24.96
N SER A 123 -4.73 -4.42 25.15
CA SER A 123 -4.30 -4.93 26.45
C SER A 123 -3.04 -5.80 26.43
N MET A 124 -2.55 -6.18 25.24
CA MET A 124 -1.41 -7.10 25.12
C MET A 124 -0.21 -6.41 24.46
N GLY A 125 1.00 -6.76 24.93
CA GLY A 125 2.24 -6.45 24.21
C GLY A 125 2.41 -7.31 22.96
N ILE A 126 3.23 -6.84 22.03
CA ILE A 126 3.40 -7.44 20.70
C ILE A 126 3.84 -8.91 20.78
N ASP A 127 4.75 -9.26 21.68
CA ASP A 127 5.23 -10.66 21.83
C ASP A 127 4.08 -11.62 22.15
N ARG A 128 3.17 -11.19 23.04
CA ARG A 128 1.99 -11.99 23.41
C ARG A 128 0.99 -12.08 22.26
N ILE A 129 0.83 -11.01 21.48
CA ILE A 129 -0.05 -11.00 20.29
C ILE A 129 0.49 -11.97 19.24
N LEU A 130 1.78 -11.90 18.93
CA LEU A 130 2.41 -12.80 17.94
C LEU A 130 2.39 -14.28 18.39
N ALA A 131 2.34 -14.54 19.70
CA ALA A 131 2.22 -15.87 20.27
C ALA A 131 0.77 -16.42 20.31
N LEU A 132 -0.25 -15.60 20.04
CA LEU A 132 -1.63 -16.08 19.93
C LEU A 132 -1.73 -17.15 18.82
N PRO A 133 -2.40 -18.28 19.05
CA PRO A 133 -2.41 -19.42 18.13
C PRO A 133 -2.79 -19.02 16.69
N ASP A 134 -3.81 -18.19 16.54
CA ASP A 134 -4.31 -17.76 15.23
C ASP A 134 -3.38 -16.75 14.53
N VAL A 135 -2.62 -15.97 15.28
CA VAL A 135 -1.58 -15.08 14.76
C VAL A 135 -0.33 -15.88 14.39
N ALA A 136 0.12 -16.75 15.30
CA ALA A 136 1.30 -17.61 15.11
C ALA A 136 1.15 -18.53 13.87
N GLU A 137 -0.06 -18.98 13.57
CA GLU A 137 -0.36 -19.72 12.34
C GLU A 137 -0.07 -18.91 11.08
N ARG A 138 -0.45 -17.62 11.06
CA ARG A 138 -0.15 -16.71 9.92
C ARG A 138 1.33 -16.35 9.87
N VAL A 139 1.97 -16.15 11.01
CA VAL A 139 3.43 -15.93 11.10
C VAL A 139 4.17 -17.09 10.44
N ARG A 140 3.82 -18.34 10.80
CA ARG A 140 4.44 -19.53 10.16
C ARG A 140 4.22 -19.55 8.66
N CYS A 141 2.98 -19.37 8.21
CA CYS A 141 2.64 -19.34 6.78
C CYS A 141 3.44 -18.24 6.04
N TYR A 142 3.57 -17.05 6.64
CA TYR A 142 4.34 -15.95 6.06
C TYR A 142 5.82 -16.34 5.87
N HIS A 143 6.46 -16.91 6.90
CA HIS A 143 7.86 -17.32 6.83
C HIS A 143 8.09 -18.54 5.93
N GLU A 144 7.18 -19.51 5.91
CA GLU A 144 7.23 -20.65 4.99
C GLU A 144 7.15 -20.23 3.51
N HIS A 145 6.47 -19.10 3.26
CA HIS A 145 6.34 -18.55 1.90
C HIS A 145 7.51 -17.67 1.48
N GLU A 146 8.34 -17.17 2.39
CA GLU A 146 9.32 -16.13 2.12
C GLU A 146 10.28 -16.48 0.97
N SER A 147 10.97 -17.63 1.04
CA SER A 147 11.89 -18.06 -0.01
C SER A 147 11.17 -18.29 -1.34
N ARG A 148 10.00 -18.92 -1.31
CA ARG A 148 9.20 -19.19 -2.51
C ARG A 148 8.68 -17.91 -3.14
N ALA A 149 8.31 -16.92 -2.35
CA ALA A 149 7.89 -15.61 -2.83
C ALA A 149 9.06 -14.86 -3.50
N ILE A 150 10.26 -14.90 -2.91
CA ILE A 150 11.46 -14.32 -3.51
C ILE A 150 11.79 -14.97 -4.87
N GLU A 151 11.76 -16.28 -4.94
CA GLU A 151 11.97 -17.02 -6.21
C GLU A 151 10.89 -16.68 -7.24
N GLN A 152 9.62 -16.62 -6.83
CA GLN A 152 8.52 -16.25 -7.70
C GLN A 152 8.66 -14.83 -8.23
N LEU A 153 8.98 -13.86 -7.36
CA LEU A 153 9.21 -12.47 -7.77
C LEU A 153 10.35 -12.37 -8.79
N ARG A 154 11.48 -13.04 -8.55
CA ARG A 154 12.62 -13.03 -9.48
C ARG A 154 12.31 -13.68 -10.83
N ARG A 155 11.50 -14.74 -10.84
CA ARG A 155 11.15 -15.49 -12.05
C ARG A 155 10.08 -14.79 -12.88
N CYS A 156 9.10 -14.15 -12.23
CA CYS A 156 7.94 -13.57 -12.89
C CYS A 156 8.10 -12.08 -13.18
N ALA A 157 9.19 -11.43 -12.70
CA ALA A 157 9.43 -10.02 -12.90
C ALA A 157 10.46 -9.75 -14.00
N TYR A 158 10.28 -8.64 -14.69
CA TYR A 158 11.25 -8.05 -15.61
C TYR A 158 11.24 -6.53 -15.49
N MET A 159 12.35 -5.90 -15.89
CA MET A 159 12.43 -4.44 -15.93
C MET A 159 12.01 -3.92 -17.31
N GLN A 160 11.14 -2.92 -17.31
CA GLN A 160 10.76 -2.13 -18.49
C GLN A 160 11.09 -0.67 -18.17
N GLY A 161 12.25 -0.21 -18.64
CA GLY A 161 12.81 1.05 -18.18
C GLY A 161 13.07 1.02 -16.67
N ASP A 162 12.47 1.93 -15.93
CA ASP A 162 12.56 2.05 -14.48
C ASP A 162 11.37 1.42 -13.73
N VAL A 163 10.50 0.70 -14.46
CA VAL A 163 9.35 -0.03 -13.89
C VAL A 163 9.68 -1.51 -13.78
N VAL A 164 9.49 -2.10 -12.60
CA VAL A 164 9.48 -3.56 -12.46
C VAL A 164 8.06 -4.07 -12.75
N VAL A 165 7.94 -4.87 -13.80
CA VAL A 165 6.69 -5.53 -14.20
C VAL A 165 6.68 -6.95 -13.66
N LEU A 166 5.66 -7.31 -12.90
CA LEU A 166 5.50 -8.63 -12.29
C LEU A 166 4.22 -9.28 -12.84
N ASP A 167 4.36 -10.24 -13.76
CA ASP A 167 3.23 -10.95 -14.33
C ASP A 167 3.01 -12.30 -13.62
N LEU A 168 1.95 -12.35 -12.83
CA LEU A 168 1.58 -13.52 -12.03
C LEU A 168 0.42 -14.33 -12.65
N ARG A 169 -0.03 -14.03 -13.87
CA ARG A 169 -1.18 -14.70 -14.50
C ARG A 169 -0.94 -16.18 -14.75
N ASN A 170 0.31 -16.62 -14.93
CA ASN A 170 0.67 -18.01 -15.17
C ASN A 170 0.97 -18.79 -13.87
N GLU A 171 0.92 -18.13 -12.71
CA GLU A 171 1.19 -18.77 -11.45
C GLU A 171 -0.05 -19.48 -10.90
N LYS A 172 0.12 -20.75 -10.49
CA LYS A 172 -0.94 -21.52 -9.82
C LYS A 172 -1.18 -21.03 -8.40
N THR A 173 -0.11 -20.65 -7.71
CA THR A 173 -0.11 -20.13 -6.35
C THR A 173 0.68 -18.86 -6.32
N ILE A 174 0.07 -17.77 -5.84
CA ILE A 174 0.77 -16.52 -5.54
C ILE A 174 1.11 -16.55 -4.05
N TYR A 175 2.40 -16.69 -3.75
CA TYR A 175 2.89 -16.80 -2.37
C TYR A 175 2.71 -15.48 -1.60
N ALA A 176 2.46 -15.61 -0.30
CA ALA A 176 2.32 -14.43 0.57
C ALA A 176 3.68 -13.76 0.76
N ALA A 177 3.70 -12.44 0.57
CA ALA A 177 4.86 -11.59 0.83
C ALA A 177 4.39 -10.15 1.06
N ASN A 178 5.14 -9.37 1.83
CA ASN A 178 4.83 -7.95 1.91
C ASN A 178 5.04 -7.28 0.54
N ARG A 179 4.18 -6.33 0.22
CA ARG A 179 4.14 -5.67 -1.10
C ARG A 179 5.38 -4.88 -1.49
N PHE A 180 6.25 -4.59 -0.52
CA PHE A 180 7.47 -3.81 -0.74
C PHE A 180 8.68 -4.67 -1.07
N LEU A 181 8.57 -6.01 -0.91
CA LEU A 181 9.64 -6.95 -1.19
C LEU A 181 10.17 -6.82 -2.63
N VAL A 182 9.30 -6.51 -3.59
CA VAL A 182 9.69 -6.28 -4.99
C VAL A 182 10.73 -5.18 -5.12
N TYR A 183 10.66 -4.10 -4.33
CA TYR A 183 11.63 -3.00 -4.40
C TYR A 183 12.96 -3.33 -3.70
N ALA A 184 12.94 -4.23 -2.73
CA ALA A 184 14.17 -4.75 -2.13
C ALA A 184 14.94 -5.65 -3.12
N LEU A 185 14.21 -6.39 -3.97
CA LEU A 185 14.80 -7.26 -5.00
C LEU A 185 15.20 -6.51 -6.28
N PHE A 186 14.51 -5.42 -6.59
CA PHE A 186 14.73 -4.57 -7.78
C PHE A 186 14.99 -3.11 -7.36
N PRO A 187 16.14 -2.80 -6.74
CA PRO A 187 16.40 -1.49 -6.13
C PRO A 187 16.44 -0.33 -7.13
N ASN A 188 16.70 -0.62 -8.40
CA ASN A 188 16.68 0.39 -9.47
C ASN A 188 15.26 0.78 -9.90
N ALA A 189 14.24 -0.02 -9.55
CA ALA A 189 12.88 0.28 -9.93
C ALA A 189 12.34 1.48 -9.15
N THR A 190 11.77 2.44 -9.87
CA THR A 190 11.04 3.60 -9.31
C THR A 190 9.58 3.28 -9.07
N MET A 191 9.07 2.28 -9.79
CA MET A 191 7.68 1.83 -9.75
C MET A 191 7.58 0.31 -9.93
N SER A 192 6.47 -0.26 -9.49
CA SER A 192 6.06 -1.63 -9.82
C SER A 192 4.71 -1.67 -10.50
N LEU A 193 4.53 -2.63 -11.39
CA LEU A 193 3.26 -2.98 -12.02
C LEU A 193 3.05 -4.49 -11.86
N HIS A 194 2.13 -4.87 -11.00
CA HIS A 194 1.75 -6.26 -10.79
C HIS A 194 0.54 -6.59 -11.66
N ILE A 195 0.61 -7.69 -12.40
CA ILE A 195 -0.43 -8.19 -13.30
C ILE A 195 -0.91 -9.51 -12.75
N MET A 196 -2.19 -9.60 -12.45
CA MET A 196 -2.78 -10.82 -11.89
C MET A 196 -4.23 -10.98 -12.35
N TRP A 197 -4.73 -12.18 -12.27
CA TRP A 197 -6.16 -12.42 -12.50
C TRP A 197 -7.00 -11.79 -11.40
N GLY A 198 -8.10 -11.15 -11.77
CA GLY A 198 -9.18 -10.83 -10.85
C GLY A 198 -9.92 -12.09 -10.38
N ARG A 199 -10.96 -11.88 -9.57
CA ARG A 199 -11.74 -12.98 -9.02
C ARG A 199 -12.27 -13.87 -10.15
N GLU A 200 -12.07 -15.19 -10.00
CA GLU A 200 -12.52 -16.21 -10.98
C GLU A 200 -12.02 -15.94 -12.42
N LYS A 201 -10.93 -15.18 -12.55
CA LYS A 201 -10.36 -14.74 -13.84
C LYS A 201 -11.34 -13.90 -14.68
N ALA A 202 -12.30 -13.23 -14.06
CA ALA A 202 -13.26 -12.37 -14.77
C ALA A 202 -12.60 -11.18 -15.49
N ASN A 203 -11.46 -10.73 -15.00
CA ASN A 203 -10.67 -9.66 -15.59
C ASN A 203 -9.19 -9.81 -15.22
N THR A 204 -8.35 -8.93 -15.76
CA THR A 204 -6.95 -8.79 -15.40
C THR A 204 -6.81 -7.52 -14.52
N VAL A 205 -6.20 -7.66 -13.35
CA VAL A 205 -5.92 -6.56 -12.44
C VAL A 205 -4.51 -6.05 -12.68
N PHE A 206 -4.36 -4.75 -12.89
CA PHE A 206 -3.11 -4.03 -12.83
C PHE A 206 -3.04 -3.30 -11.49
N ALA A 207 -2.05 -3.63 -10.67
CA ALA A 207 -1.78 -2.95 -9.42
C ALA A 207 -0.43 -2.23 -9.51
N LEU A 208 -0.46 -0.90 -9.43
CA LEU A 208 0.70 -0.05 -9.56
C LEU A 208 1.09 0.54 -8.20
N GLY A 209 2.39 0.72 -8.00
CA GLY A 209 2.94 1.37 -6.82
C GLY A 209 4.24 2.09 -7.13
N ARG A 210 4.52 3.21 -6.44
CA ARG A 210 5.86 3.81 -6.44
C ARG A 210 6.75 3.08 -5.45
N SER A 211 8.04 3.02 -5.75
CA SER A 211 9.03 2.50 -4.83
C SER A 211 9.11 3.38 -3.57
N ILE A 212 9.22 2.73 -2.43
CA ILE A 212 9.49 3.40 -1.15
C ILE A 212 10.99 3.66 -0.93
N PHE A 213 11.86 3.02 -1.74
CA PHE A 213 13.31 3.18 -1.65
C PHE A 213 13.85 4.11 -2.74
N ASN A 214 13.48 3.89 -4.00
CA ASN A 214 13.81 4.78 -5.10
C ASN A 214 12.63 5.71 -5.39
N THR A 215 12.58 6.84 -4.71
CA THR A 215 11.45 7.79 -4.73
C THR A 215 11.54 8.82 -5.86
N THR A 216 12.30 8.56 -6.92
CA THR A 216 12.53 9.52 -8.00
C THR A 216 11.36 9.67 -8.97
N SER A 217 10.46 8.67 -9.05
CA SER A 217 9.25 8.77 -9.89
C SER A 217 8.33 9.91 -9.44
N ARG A 218 7.79 10.63 -10.43
CA ARG A 218 6.78 11.70 -10.26
C ARG A 218 5.43 11.36 -10.89
N VAL A 219 5.28 10.15 -11.44
CA VAL A 219 4.04 9.70 -12.05
C VAL A 219 2.92 9.65 -11.01
N ASP A 220 1.80 10.31 -11.30
CA ASP A 220 0.59 10.21 -10.47
C ASP A 220 -0.17 8.94 -10.86
N ILE A 221 0.03 7.90 -10.02
CA ILE A 221 -0.55 6.56 -10.28
C ILE A 221 -2.08 6.59 -10.21
N GLY A 222 -2.66 7.35 -9.28
CA GLY A 222 -4.11 7.46 -9.18
C GLY A 222 -4.73 8.02 -10.45
N SER A 223 -4.18 9.12 -10.97
CA SER A 223 -4.59 9.71 -12.24
C SER A 223 -4.38 8.77 -13.43
N LEU A 224 -3.28 8.02 -13.42
CA LEU A 224 -3.01 7.01 -14.45
C LEU A 224 -4.07 5.89 -14.41
N CYS A 225 -4.33 5.29 -13.26
CA CYS A 225 -5.31 4.21 -13.12
C CYS A 225 -6.73 4.65 -13.47
N THR A 226 -7.12 5.88 -13.14
CA THR A 226 -8.44 6.45 -13.47
C THR A 226 -8.71 6.46 -14.98
N ARG A 227 -7.70 6.66 -15.81
CA ARG A 227 -7.83 6.61 -17.29
C ARG A 227 -8.22 5.23 -17.82
N TYR A 228 -7.99 4.19 -17.02
CA TYR A 228 -8.31 2.79 -17.33
C TYR A 228 -9.49 2.26 -16.48
N GLY A 229 -10.34 3.17 -15.98
CA GLY A 229 -11.52 2.79 -15.20
C GLY A 229 -11.23 2.32 -13.78
N GLY A 230 -10.01 2.57 -13.30
CA GLY A 230 -9.58 2.25 -11.95
C GLY A 230 -9.53 3.49 -11.04
N GLY A 231 -8.67 3.43 -10.03
CA GLY A 231 -8.46 4.53 -9.10
C GLY A 231 -7.27 4.28 -8.17
N GLY A 232 -7.04 5.25 -7.30
CA GLY A 232 -5.95 5.22 -6.34
C GLY A 232 -5.57 6.62 -5.87
N HIS A 233 -4.38 6.72 -5.35
CA HIS A 233 -3.77 7.99 -4.96
C HIS A 233 -2.40 8.13 -5.67
N GLU A 234 -1.75 9.26 -5.46
CA GLU A 234 -0.49 9.59 -6.15
C GLU A 234 0.56 8.47 -6.14
N TYR A 235 0.62 7.67 -5.07
CA TYR A 235 1.67 6.66 -4.85
C TYR A 235 1.25 5.23 -5.20
N ALA A 236 -0.03 4.93 -5.30
CA ALA A 236 -0.52 3.59 -5.62
C ALA A 236 -1.94 3.61 -6.19
N GLY A 237 -2.24 2.66 -7.06
CA GLY A 237 -3.56 2.51 -7.66
C GLY A 237 -3.74 1.15 -8.31
N THR A 238 -4.98 0.89 -8.67
CA THR A 238 -5.35 -0.33 -9.38
C THR A 238 -6.36 -0.02 -10.49
N CYS A 239 -6.31 -0.81 -11.57
CA CYS A 239 -7.38 -0.85 -12.54
C CYS A 239 -7.66 -2.30 -12.96
N GLN A 240 -8.89 -2.52 -13.41
CA GLN A 240 -9.37 -3.83 -13.87
C GLN A 240 -9.60 -3.76 -15.37
N ILE A 241 -8.88 -4.58 -16.10
CA ILE A 241 -8.85 -4.58 -17.56
C ILE A 241 -9.53 -5.84 -18.07
N GLY A 242 -10.37 -5.73 -19.10
CA GLY A 242 -10.90 -6.89 -19.80
C GLY A 242 -9.78 -7.78 -20.35
N ASN A 243 -9.89 -9.09 -20.18
CA ASN A 243 -8.82 -10.04 -20.49
C ASN A 243 -8.29 -9.93 -21.91
N ASP A 244 -9.17 -9.70 -22.89
CA ASP A 244 -8.82 -9.58 -24.32
C ASP A 244 -7.93 -8.36 -24.61
N TRP A 245 -8.01 -7.35 -23.78
CA TRP A 245 -7.28 -6.10 -23.93
C TRP A 245 -6.06 -5.99 -23.01
N ALA A 246 -5.85 -6.95 -22.12
CA ALA A 246 -4.85 -6.83 -21.04
C ALA A 246 -3.43 -6.57 -21.57
N ASN A 247 -2.99 -7.27 -22.61
CA ASN A 247 -1.64 -7.09 -23.13
C ASN A 247 -1.50 -5.75 -23.86
N GLN A 248 -2.47 -5.36 -24.68
CA GLN A 248 -2.45 -4.05 -25.34
C GLN A 248 -2.45 -2.90 -24.32
N ARG A 249 -3.28 -3.01 -23.26
CA ARG A 249 -3.34 -1.99 -22.20
C ARG A 249 -2.06 -1.96 -21.35
N LEU A 250 -1.39 -3.10 -21.19
CA LEU A 250 -0.07 -3.14 -20.57
C LEU A 250 0.93 -2.27 -21.32
N ASP A 251 1.04 -2.46 -22.63
CA ASP A 251 1.94 -1.66 -23.48
C ASP A 251 1.60 -0.16 -23.41
N GLU A 252 0.31 0.19 -23.46
CA GLU A 252 -0.15 1.57 -23.35
C GLU A 252 0.18 2.20 -21.98
N VAL A 253 -0.01 1.46 -20.89
CA VAL A 253 0.32 1.92 -19.52
C VAL A 253 1.82 2.17 -19.39
N LEU A 254 2.65 1.23 -19.84
CA LEU A 254 4.11 1.36 -19.77
C LEU A 254 4.62 2.53 -20.62
N ALA A 255 4.10 2.70 -21.85
CA ALA A 255 4.45 3.84 -22.71
C ALA A 255 4.06 5.19 -22.06
N ARG A 256 2.94 5.26 -21.38
CA ARG A 256 2.51 6.47 -20.65
C ARG A 256 3.42 6.77 -19.46
N ILE A 257 3.77 5.75 -18.67
CA ILE A 257 4.70 5.92 -17.56
C ILE A 257 6.02 6.48 -18.07
N GLU A 258 6.56 5.92 -19.14
CA GLU A 258 7.80 6.40 -19.74
C GLU A 258 7.69 7.86 -20.23
N GLN A 259 6.57 8.21 -20.88
CA GLN A 259 6.33 9.56 -21.35
C GLN A 259 6.23 10.57 -20.19
N GLU A 260 5.54 10.21 -19.10
CA GLU A 260 5.40 11.07 -17.92
C GLU A 260 6.74 11.20 -17.17
N SER A 261 7.52 10.13 -17.04
CA SER A 261 8.86 10.16 -16.44
C SER A 261 9.81 11.09 -17.21
N ARG A 262 9.80 11.05 -18.55
CA ARG A 262 10.62 11.94 -19.39
C ARG A 262 10.23 13.42 -19.26
N ARG A 263 8.94 13.74 -19.15
CA ARG A 263 8.47 15.12 -18.99
C ARG A 263 8.95 15.74 -17.69
N THR A 264 9.10 14.95 -16.66
CA THR A 264 9.48 15.41 -15.32
C THR A 264 10.99 15.58 -15.19
N THR A 265 11.80 14.93 -16.04
CA THR A 265 13.26 15.07 -16.10
C THR A 265 13.74 16.17 -17.05
N ALA A 266 12.87 16.69 -17.91
CA ALA A 266 13.22 17.82 -18.76
C ALA A 266 13.37 19.11 -17.91
N PRO A 267 14.48 19.88 -18.03
CA PRO A 267 14.61 21.15 -17.35
C PRO A 267 13.46 22.07 -17.77
N ALA A 268 12.88 22.80 -16.81
CA ALA A 268 11.87 23.80 -17.09
C ALA A 268 12.40 24.74 -18.20
N ALA A 269 11.63 24.90 -19.29
CA ALA A 269 11.97 25.88 -20.33
C ALA A 269 12.14 27.23 -19.65
N PRO A 270 13.17 28.02 -20.00
CA PRO A 270 13.33 29.37 -19.48
C PRO A 270 12.05 30.14 -19.73
N ALA A 271 11.49 30.77 -18.71
CA ALA A 271 10.38 31.70 -18.88
C ALA A 271 10.84 32.78 -19.87
N ASP A 272 10.19 32.85 -21.02
CA ASP A 272 10.44 33.89 -22.01
C ASP A 272 10.40 35.24 -21.30
N ALA A 273 11.54 35.93 -21.30
CA ALA A 273 11.64 37.32 -20.90
C ALA A 273 10.80 38.11 -21.92
N ALA A 274 9.57 38.43 -21.54
CA ALA A 274 8.79 39.42 -22.26
C ALA A 274 9.47 40.79 -22.08
N VAL A 275 9.99 41.29 -23.16
CA VAL A 275 10.47 42.66 -23.33
C VAL A 275 9.26 43.61 -23.35
#